data_e5db9944c161e4248eac0d83854fc8c1
#
_entry.id   e5db9944c161e4248eac0d83854fc8c1
#
_cell.length_a   1.000
_cell.length_b   1.000
_cell.length_c   1.000
_cell.angle_alpha   90.00
_cell.angle_beta   90.00
_cell.angle_gamma   90.00
#
_symmetry.space_group_name_H-M   'P 1'
#
loop_
_entity.id
_entity.type
_entity.pdbx_description
1 polymer ?
#
loop_
_entity_poly.entity_id
_entity_poly.type
_entity_poly.pdbx_seq_one_letter_code
_entity_poly.pdbx_strand_id
1 'polypeptide(L)'
;MTQPHKTIAVVNAAGRQAASLIRVASAVGYSVRAQIHSLRGIIAEELQTLPNVTLLQGPLLGNDQLMDELFKGASLAFINTTSQAGDEVAIGRALADAAKRSGSITHYIYSSMPDHSVHGPWPAVPQWAPKFTVENYVRQLSLPATFVYAGIYNNNFTSLPYPLFQMELMPDGSFEWHAPFDSETPLPWLDAEHDVGPALLQIFKDGPKRWHGHR
;
A
#
# COMPACT_ATOMS: atom_id res chain seq x y z
N MET A 1 -31.31 10.61 -2.64
CA MET A 1 -30.23 10.93 -3.58
C MET A 1 -29.02 10.10 -3.18
N THR A 2 -28.70 9.06 -3.93
CA THR A 2 -27.49 8.27 -3.73
C THR A 2 -26.30 9.16 -4.03
N GLN A 3 -25.40 9.36 -3.07
CA GLN A 3 -24.13 10.04 -3.34
C GLN A 3 -23.42 9.33 -4.51
N PRO A 4 -22.82 10.06 -5.46
CA PRO A 4 -22.07 9.41 -6.52
C PRO A 4 -21.01 8.52 -5.88
N HIS A 5 -21.00 7.25 -6.27
CA HIS A 5 -20.03 6.27 -5.77
C HIS A 5 -18.62 6.77 -6.03
N LYS A 6 -17.89 7.11 -4.96
CA LYS A 6 -16.49 7.52 -5.10
C LYS A 6 -15.67 6.37 -5.64
N THR A 7 -14.81 6.64 -6.61
CA THR A 7 -13.88 5.66 -7.16
C THR A 7 -12.53 5.77 -6.45
N ILE A 8 -12.00 4.64 -6.02
CA ILE A 8 -10.67 4.50 -5.44
C ILE A 8 -9.73 3.91 -6.49
N ALA A 9 -8.68 4.62 -6.86
CA ALA A 9 -7.56 4.08 -7.63
C ALA A 9 -6.61 3.34 -6.69
N VAL A 10 -6.26 2.09 -7.02
CA VAL A 10 -5.40 1.24 -6.16
C VAL A 10 -4.25 0.67 -6.98
N VAL A 11 -3.04 0.71 -6.45
CA VAL A 11 -1.84 0.14 -7.07
C VAL A 11 -1.44 -1.15 -6.37
N ASN A 12 -0.93 -2.13 -7.16
CA ASN A 12 -0.47 -3.42 -6.67
C ASN A 12 -1.59 -4.24 -6.00
N ALA A 13 -2.68 -4.44 -6.72
CA ALA A 13 -3.94 -5.01 -6.20
C ALA A 13 -3.78 -6.35 -5.49
N ALA A 14 -2.88 -7.24 -5.95
CA ALA A 14 -2.63 -8.53 -5.32
C ALA A 14 -1.76 -8.47 -4.07
N GLY A 15 -1.19 -7.29 -3.73
CA GLY A 15 -0.46 -7.09 -2.49
C GLY A 15 -1.39 -7.06 -1.28
N ARG A 16 -0.94 -7.56 -0.11
CA ARG A 16 -1.78 -7.72 1.10
C ARG A 16 -2.54 -6.45 1.49
N GLN A 17 -1.85 -5.30 1.57
CA GLN A 17 -2.50 -4.03 1.93
C GLN A 17 -3.58 -3.63 0.92
N ALA A 18 -3.25 -3.73 -0.38
CA ALA A 18 -4.16 -3.33 -1.45
C ALA A 18 -5.38 -4.26 -1.51
N ALA A 19 -5.17 -5.59 -1.47
CA ALA A 19 -6.24 -6.56 -1.47
C ALA A 19 -7.19 -6.37 -0.26
N SER A 20 -6.63 -6.12 0.93
CA SER A 20 -7.40 -5.78 2.13
C SER A 20 -8.31 -4.58 1.90
N LEU A 21 -7.76 -3.47 1.37
CA LEU A 21 -8.56 -2.28 1.06
C LEU A 21 -9.64 -2.56 0.00
N ILE A 22 -9.28 -3.28 -1.08
CA ILE A 22 -10.23 -3.57 -2.18
C ILE A 22 -11.43 -4.36 -1.67
N ARG A 23 -11.22 -5.39 -0.83
CA ARG A 23 -12.30 -6.19 -0.23
C ARG A 23 -13.27 -5.33 0.58
N VAL A 24 -12.75 -4.54 1.51
CA VAL A 24 -13.61 -3.73 2.38
C VAL A 24 -14.27 -2.57 1.62
N ALA A 25 -13.59 -1.96 0.67
CA ALA A 25 -14.14 -0.88 -0.15
C ALA A 25 -15.27 -1.39 -1.05
N SER A 26 -15.07 -2.54 -1.71
CA SER A 26 -16.11 -3.21 -2.51
C SER A 26 -17.33 -3.56 -1.66
N ALA A 27 -17.12 -4.14 -0.48
CA ALA A 27 -18.20 -4.56 0.42
C ALA A 27 -19.09 -3.40 0.91
N VAL A 28 -18.52 -2.19 1.01
CA VAL A 28 -19.29 -0.98 1.43
C VAL A 28 -19.70 -0.10 0.25
N GLY A 29 -19.54 -0.57 -1.00
CA GLY A 29 -20.12 0.04 -2.19
C GLY A 29 -19.26 1.10 -2.89
N TYR A 30 -17.95 1.20 -2.60
CA TYR A 30 -17.06 2.00 -3.42
C TYR A 30 -16.81 1.33 -4.77
N SER A 31 -16.65 2.14 -5.81
CA SER A 31 -16.04 1.66 -7.05
C SER A 31 -14.52 1.60 -6.87
N VAL A 32 -13.90 0.50 -7.28
CA VAL A 32 -12.45 0.33 -7.20
C VAL A 32 -11.90 0.09 -8.59
N ARG A 33 -10.87 0.84 -8.96
CA ARG A 33 -10.06 0.58 -10.15
C ARG A 33 -8.64 0.28 -9.70
N ALA A 34 -8.18 -0.95 -9.95
CA ALA A 34 -6.95 -1.43 -9.34
C ALA A 34 -5.97 -1.98 -10.38
N GLN A 35 -4.73 -1.49 -10.34
CA GLN A 35 -3.66 -2.04 -11.18
C GLN A 35 -3.16 -3.35 -10.60
N ILE A 36 -2.91 -4.32 -11.48
CA ILE A 36 -2.38 -5.63 -11.17
C ILE A 36 -1.39 -6.10 -12.24
N HIS A 37 -0.36 -6.84 -11.84
CA HIS A 37 0.60 -7.40 -12.80
C HIS A 37 0.06 -8.62 -13.56
N SER A 38 -0.69 -9.48 -12.87
CA SER A 38 -1.25 -10.71 -13.42
C SER A 38 -2.68 -10.90 -12.94
N LEU A 39 -3.55 -11.33 -13.83
CA LEU A 39 -4.92 -11.75 -13.51
C LEU A 39 -5.00 -13.21 -13.04
N ARG A 40 -3.86 -13.91 -12.96
CA ARG A 40 -3.75 -15.29 -12.47
C ARG A 40 -3.30 -15.29 -11.03
N GLY A 41 -3.75 -16.29 -10.29
CA GLY A 41 -3.44 -16.51 -8.87
C GLY A 41 -4.61 -16.21 -7.95
N ILE A 42 -4.61 -16.83 -6.78
CA ILE A 42 -5.74 -16.89 -5.85
C ILE A 42 -6.33 -15.50 -5.55
N ILE A 43 -5.48 -14.53 -5.21
CA ILE A 43 -5.94 -13.17 -4.88
C ILE A 43 -6.50 -12.46 -6.12
N ALA A 44 -5.82 -12.58 -7.28
CA ALA A 44 -6.30 -11.94 -8.50
C ALA A 44 -7.65 -12.50 -8.96
N GLU A 45 -7.82 -13.81 -8.88
CA GLU A 45 -9.08 -14.51 -9.22
C GLU A 45 -10.21 -14.12 -8.26
N GLU A 46 -9.94 -14.05 -6.97
CA GLU A 46 -10.89 -13.54 -5.98
C GLU A 46 -11.32 -12.10 -6.30
N LEU A 47 -10.36 -11.19 -6.49
CA LEU A 47 -10.66 -9.78 -6.74
C LEU A 47 -11.49 -9.54 -8.00
N GLN A 48 -11.36 -10.41 -9.02
CA GLN A 48 -12.18 -10.36 -10.24
C GLN A 48 -13.67 -10.65 -9.97
N THR A 49 -14.00 -11.36 -8.90
CA THR A 49 -15.38 -11.69 -8.54
C THR A 49 -16.08 -10.62 -7.72
N LEU A 50 -15.33 -9.65 -7.18
CA LEU A 50 -15.87 -8.63 -6.30
C LEU A 50 -16.71 -7.60 -7.08
N PRO A 51 -17.89 -7.19 -6.55
CA PRO A 51 -18.68 -6.17 -7.19
C PRO A 51 -17.96 -4.82 -7.19
N ASN A 52 -18.19 -4.04 -8.25
CA ASN A 52 -17.65 -2.68 -8.42
C ASN A 52 -16.10 -2.62 -8.45
N VAL A 53 -15.41 -3.73 -8.72
CA VAL A 53 -13.96 -3.81 -8.89
C VAL A 53 -13.61 -3.97 -10.36
N THR A 54 -12.74 -3.13 -10.87
CA THR A 54 -12.15 -3.23 -12.21
C THR A 54 -10.65 -3.39 -12.08
N LEU A 55 -10.11 -4.49 -12.58
CA LEU A 55 -8.67 -4.75 -12.60
C LEU A 55 -8.06 -4.29 -13.94
N LEU A 56 -7.01 -3.51 -13.85
CA LEU A 56 -6.20 -3.05 -14.98
C LEU A 56 -4.88 -3.81 -14.97
N GLN A 57 -4.70 -4.72 -15.92
CA GLN A 57 -3.48 -5.52 -16.00
C GLN A 57 -2.37 -4.79 -16.74
N GLY A 58 -1.18 -4.77 -16.18
CA GLY A 58 0.02 -4.32 -16.88
C GLY A 58 1.11 -3.80 -15.95
N PRO A 59 2.35 -3.65 -16.48
CA PRO A 59 3.42 -2.95 -15.78
C PRO A 59 3.13 -1.46 -15.71
N LEU A 60 3.60 -0.81 -14.65
CA LEU A 60 3.46 0.65 -14.48
C LEU A 60 4.65 1.41 -15.10
N LEU A 61 5.86 0.85 -15.02
CA LEU A 61 7.05 1.53 -15.53
C LEU A 61 6.95 1.76 -17.04
N GLY A 62 7.00 3.02 -17.46
CA GLY A 62 6.89 3.41 -18.87
C GLY A 62 5.51 3.23 -19.48
N ASN A 63 4.45 3.11 -18.68
CA ASN A 63 3.08 2.89 -19.15
C ASN A 63 2.14 4.01 -18.68
N ASP A 64 2.32 5.19 -19.22
CA ASP A 64 1.53 6.38 -18.88
C ASP A 64 0.04 6.18 -19.17
N GLN A 65 -0.29 5.47 -20.25
CA GLN A 65 -1.68 5.19 -20.61
C GLN A 65 -2.40 4.39 -19.51
N LEU A 66 -1.74 3.38 -18.94
CA LEU A 66 -2.29 2.59 -17.84
C LEU A 66 -2.50 3.45 -16.59
N MET A 67 -1.53 4.33 -16.29
CA MET A 67 -1.63 5.23 -15.15
C MET A 67 -2.76 6.25 -15.34
N ASP A 68 -2.90 6.83 -16.52
CA ASP A 68 -3.98 7.77 -16.82
C ASP A 68 -5.35 7.09 -16.73
N GLU A 69 -5.50 5.84 -17.24
CA GLU A 69 -6.74 5.08 -17.08
C GLU A 69 -7.01 4.72 -15.62
N LEU A 70 -5.97 4.41 -14.83
CA LEU A 70 -6.10 4.11 -13.40
C LEU A 70 -6.73 5.29 -12.64
N PHE A 71 -6.29 6.52 -12.91
CA PHE A 71 -6.76 7.71 -12.20
C PHE A 71 -7.98 8.39 -12.83
N LYS A 72 -8.40 8.01 -14.03
CA LYS A 72 -9.51 8.62 -14.75
C LYS A 72 -10.80 8.64 -13.92
N GLY A 73 -11.22 9.84 -13.49
CA GLY A 73 -12.41 10.02 -12.67
C GLY A 73 -12.33 9.44 -11.24
N ALA A 74 -11.19 8.94 -10.81
CA ALA A 74 -10.99 8.54 -9.44
C ALA A 74 -10.89 9.79 -8.54
N SER A 75 -11.53 9.74 -7.38
CA SER A 75 -11.44 10.82 -6.37
C SER A 75 -10.53 10.46 -5.20
N LEU A 76 -10.24 9.18 -5.00
CA LEU A 76 -9.40 8.65 -3.94
C LEU A 76 -8.30 7.78 -4.56
N ALA A 77 -7.14 7.72 -3.93
CA ALA A 77 -6.04 6.88 -4.39
C ALA A 77 -5.30 6.23 -3.22
N PHE A 78 -5.05 4.92 -3.33
CA PHE A 78 -4.15 4.19 -2.44
C PHE A 78 -3.00 3.61 -3.25
N ILE A 79 -1.79 4.04 -2.94
CA ILE A 79 -0.59 3.70 -3.68
C ILE A 79 0.38 2.95 -2.76
N ASN A 80 0.67 1.71 -3.12
CA ASN A 80 1.69 0.89 -2.47
C ASN A 80 2.65 0.36 -3.55
N THR A 81 3.77 1.04 -3.73
CA THR A 81 4.82 0.66 -4.67
C THR A 81 5.66 -0.51 -4.15
N THR A 82 6.37 -1.19 -5.02
CA THR A 82 7.29 -2.28 -4.69
C THR A 82 8.46 -2.32 -5.66
N SER A 83 9.65 -2.57 -5.13
CA SER A 83 10.87 -2.76 -5.92
C SER A 83 10.83 -4.00 -6.83
N GLN A 84 9.93 -4.94 -6.56
CA GLN A 84 9.71 -6.11 -7.43
C GLN A 84 9.11 -5.72 -8.79
N ALA A 85 8.49 -4.55 -8.90
CA ALA A 85 7.89 -4.05 -10.14
C ALA A 85 8.89 -3.27 -11.03
N GLY A 86 10.13 -3.11 -10.60
CA GLY A 86 11.17 -2.32 -11.28
C GLY A 86 11.70 -1.16 -10.44
N ASP A 87 12.07 -0.05 -11.08
CA ASP A 87 12.50 1.16 -10.39
C ASP A 87 11.34 1.77 -9.58
N GLU A 88 11.33 1.47 -8.30
CA GLU A 88 10.25 1.90 -7.39
C GLU A 88 10.14 3.43 -7.29
N VAL A 89 11.25 4.15 -7.34
CA VAL A 89 11.24 5.62 -7.29
C VAL A 89 10.66 6.20 -8.57
N ALA A 90 11.08 5.69 -9.73
CA ALA A 90 10.52 6.14 -11.01
C ALA A 90 9.02 5.85 -11.11
N ILE A 91 8.59 4.64 -10.73
CA ILE A 91 7.17 4.26 -10.70
C ILE A 91 6.38 5.17 -9.74
N GLY A 92 6.88 5.39 -8.53
CA GLY A 92 6.19 6.18 -7.53
C GLY A 92 6.03 7.65 -7.93
N ARG A 93 7.06 8.24 -8.55
CA ARG A 93 6.99 9.61 -9.11
C ARG A 93 5.99 9.70 -10.27
N ALA A 94 6.05 8.78 -11.22
CA ALA A 94 5.15 8.76 -12.36
C ALA A 94 3.67 8.60 -11.93
N LEU A 95 3.39 7.76 -10.93
CA LEU A 95 2.06 7.64 -10.34
C LEU A 95 1.58 8.94 -9.67
N ALA A 96 2.45 9.62 -8.93
CA ALA A 96 2.12 10.89 -8.30
C ALA A 96 1.84 11.98 -9.35
N ASP A 97 2.64 12.03 -10.42
CA ASP A 97 2.42 12.95 -11.55
C ASP A 97 1.11 12.66 -12.27
N ALA A 98 0.79 11.39 -12.54
CA ALA A 98 -0.47 11.01 -13.16
C ALA A 98 -1.68 11.35 -12.27
N ALA A 99 -1.59 11.11 -10.96
CA ALA A 99 -2.61 11.54 -10.00
C ALA A 99 -2.81 13.06 -10.01
N LYS A 100 -1.70 13.82 -10.06
CA LYS A 100 -1.76 15.30 -10.16
C LYS A 100 -2.36 15.76 -11.47
N ARG A 101 -1.96 15.17 -12.61
CA ARG A 101 -2.51 15.49 -13.94
C ARG A 101 -4.00 15.21 -14.04
N SER A 102 -4.49 14.15 -13.39
CA SER A 102 -5.92 13.79 -13.42
C SER A 102 -6.82 14.91 -12.87
N GLY A 103 -6.30 15.71 -11.94
CA GLY A 103 -7.02 16.82 -11.30
C GLY A 103 -8.23 16.40 -10.44
N SER A 104 -8.54 15.09 -10.37
CA SER A 104 -9.74 14.57 -9.71
C SER A 104 -9.46 14.03 -8.30
N ILE A 105 -8.20 13.75 -7.94
CA ILE A 105 -7.83 13.13 -6.66
C ILE A 105 -8.01 14.14 -5.52
N THR A 106 -8.92 13.84 -4.62
CA THR A 106 -9.22 14.64 -3.42
C THR A 106 -8.54 14.09 -2.17
N HIS A 107 -8.07 12.84 -2.19
CA HIS A 107 -7.27 12.25 -1.13
C HIS A 107 -6.36 11.15 -1.70
N TYR A 108 -5.05 11.33 -1.52
CA TYR A 108 -3.99 10.42 -1.97
C TYR A 108 -3.34 9.77 -0.75
N ILE A 109 -3.47 8.47 -0.58
CA ILE A 109 -2.78 7.74 0.50
C ILE A 109 -1.61 6.97 -0.09
N TYR A 110 -0.42 7.22 0.43
CA TYR A 110 0.79 6.51 0.04
C TYR A 110 1.30 5.63 1.17
N SER A 111 1.46 4.34 0.90
CA SER A 111 2.12 3.40 1.82
C SER A 111 3.62 3.62 1.75
N SER A 112 4.13 4.35 2.73
CA SER A 112 5.52 4.75 2.85
C SER A 112 6.25 3.96 3.94
N MET A 113 7.52 4.27 4.13
CA MET A 113 8.36 3.75 5.21
C MET A 113 9.36 4.84 5.63
N PRO A 114 9.85 4.83 6.89
CA PRO A 114 10.85 5.79 7.33
C PRO A 114 12.21 5.51 6.68
N ASP A 115 13.02 6.57 6.55
CA ASP A 115 14.45 6.42 6.25
C ASP A 115 15.26 6.82 7.49
N HIS A 116 15.80 5.84 8.17
CA HIS A 116 16.58 6.04 9.40
C HIS A 116 17.95 6.68 9.15
N SER A 117 18.45 6.65 7.92
CA SER A 117 19.72 7.27 7.57
C SER A 117 19.67 8.80 7.59
N VAL A 118 18.48 9.40 7.49
CA VAL A 118 18.30 10.86 7.45
C VAL A 118 18.53 11.51 8.81
N HIS A 119 18.29 10.79 9.90
CA HIS A 119 18.29 11.35 11.26
C HIS A 119 19.25 10.65 12.23
N GLY A 120 20.15 9.80 11.74
CA GLY A 120 21.05 9.05 12.61
C GLY A 120 22.19 8.35 11.85
N PRO A 121 23.05 7.64 12.58
CA PRO A 121 24.21 6.95 12.00
C PRO A 121 23.85 5.62 11.31
N TRP A 122 22.57 5.29 11.20
CA TRP A 122 22.11 4.03 10.66
C TRP A 122 22.10 4.04 9.12
N PRO A 123 22.51 2.95 8.47
CA PRO A 123 22.39 2.87 7.02
C PRO A 123 20.93 2.88 6.57
N ALA A 124 20.69 3.41 5.37
CA ALA A 124 19.39 3.33 4.74
C ALA A 124 18.97 1.85 4.55
N VAL A 125 17.72 1.54 4.86
CA VAL A 125 17.16 0.21 4.57
C VAL A 125 16.76 0.17 3.09
N PRO A 126 17.36 -0.73 2.27
CA PRO A 126 17.17 -0.70 0.82
C PRO A 126 15.70 -0.80 0.36
N GLN A 127 14.85 -1.49 1.14
CA GLN A 127 13.42 -1.63 0.83
C GLN A 127 12.58 -0.42 1.27
N TRP A 128 13.11 0.45 2.16
CA TRP A 128 12.39 1.58 2.74
C TRP A 128 12.78 2.91 2.11
N ALA A 129 14.07 3.11 1.84
CA ALA A 129 14.59 4.36 1.28
C ALA A 129 13.90 4.81 -0.02
N PRO A 130 13.58 3.92 -0.99
CA PRO A 130 12.80 4.30 -2.17
C PRO A 130 11.42 4.88 -1.82
N LYS A 131 10.72 4.27 -0.84
CA LYS A 131 9.40 4.76 -0.41
C LYS A 131 9.48 6.14 0.21
N PHE A 132 10.48 6.38 1.06
CA PHE A 132 10.72 7.70 1.64
C PHE A 132 11.06 8.75 0.58
N THR A 133 11.84 8.37 -0.43
CA THR A 133 12.17 9.24 -1.57
C THR A 133 10.89 9.64 -2.34
N VAL A 134 10.00 8.69 -2.59
CA VAL A 134 8.71 8.96 -3.25
C VAL A 134 7.81 9.82 -2.36
N GLU A 135 7.75 9.55 -1.05
CA GLU A 135 7.00 10.39 -0.10
C GLU A 135 7.42 11.86 -0.19
N ASN A 136 8.74 12.12 -0.15
CA ASN A 136 9.26 13.48 -0.24
C ASN A 136 8.89 14.15 -1.58
N TYR A 137 8.87 13.40 -2.67
CA TYR A 137 8.39 13.89 -3.97
C TYR A 137 6.90 14.23 -3.94
N VAL A 138 6.05 13.35 -3.42
CA VAL A 138 4.60 13.57 -3.30
C VAL A 138 4.29 14.83 -2.48
N ARG A 139 5.06 15.07 -1.40
CA ARG A 139 4.94 16.29 -0.58
C ARG A 139 5.19 17.58 -1.37
N GLN A 140 6.08 17.54 -2.36
CA GLN A 140 6.39 18.70 -3.22
C GLN A 140 5.28 18.99 -4.25
N LEU A 141 4.48 17.98 -4.62
CA LEU A 141 3.43 18.12 -5.63
C LEU A 141 2.14 18.81 -5.14
N SER A 142 2.04 19.12 -3.85
CA SER A 142 0.81 19.69 -3.25
C SER A 142 -0.43 18.81 -3.50
N LEU A 143 -0.26 17.49 -3.57
CA LEU A 143 -1.38 16.55 -3.53
C LEU A 143 -1.95 16.52 -2.11
N PRO A 144 -3.28 16.34 -1.94
CA PRO A 144 -3.88 16.16 -0.62
C PRO A 144 -3.53 14.75 -0.08
N ALA A 145 -2.28 14.58 0.34
CA ALA A 145 -1.69 13.30 0.64
C ALA A 145 -1.64 12.99 2.15
N THR A 146 -1.80 11.70 2.48
CA THR A 146 -1.54 11.09 3.78
C THR A 146 -0.54 9.95 3.58
N PHE A 147 0.37 9.78 4.51
CA PHE A 147 1.40 8.74 4.45
C PHE A 147 1.14 7.70 5.53
N VAL A 148 1.11 6.43 5.15
CA VAL A 148 0.85 5.33 6.08
C VAL A 148 2.09 4.49 6.20
N TYR A 149 2.58 4.34 7.41
CA TYR A 149 3.70 3.47 7.74
C TYR A 149 3.13 2.19 8.35
N ALA A 150 3.01 1.16 7.53
CA ALA A 150 2.63 -0.15 8.02
C ALA A 150 3.80 -0.73 8.84
N GLY A 151 3.46 -1.38 9.93
CA GLY A 151 4.44 -2.03 10.78
C GLY A 151 4.91 -3.39 10.24
N ILE A 152 5.24 -4.31 11.13
CA ILE A 152 5.71 -5.65 10.82
C ILE A 152 4.49 -6.55 10.65
N TYR A 153 4.42 -7.26 9.52
CA TYR A 153 3.28 -8.13 9.24
C TYR A 153 3.37 -9.46 9.96
N ASN A 154 2.39 -9.81 10.77
CA ASN A 154 2.25 -11.14 11.36
C ASN A 154 2.23 -12.25 10.29
N ASN A 155 1.64 -11.96 9.13
CA ASN A 155 1.61 -12.87 7.98
C ASN A 155 3.00 -13.26 7.44
N ASN A 156 4.06 -12.51 7.80
CA ASN A 156 5.42 -12.84 7.39
C ASN A 156 5.93 -14.15 8.01
N PHE A 157 5.48 -14.50 9.21
CA PHE A 157 5.86 -15.77 9.85
C PHE A 157 5.41 -17.01 9.05
N THR A 158 4.38 -16.88 8.23
CA THR A 158 3.87 -18.00 7.41
C THR A 158 4.27 -17.92 5.94
N SER A 159 4.89 -16.83 5.51
CA SER A 159 5.05 -16.55 4.08
C SER A 159 6.44 -16.09 3.64
N LEU A 160 7.29 -15.67 4.55
CA LEU A 160 8.64 -15.22 4.21
C LEU A 160 9.70 -16.18 4.77
N PRO A 161 10.59 -16.69 3.90
CA PRO A 161 11.65 -17.61 4.32
C PRO A 161 12.87 -16.88 4.92
N TYR A 162 12.69 -15.67 5.44
CA TYR A 162 13.77 -14.91 6.06
C TYR A 162 14.01 -15.39 7.51
N PRO A 163 15.28 -15.48 7.97
CA PRO A 163 15.60 -15.92 9.33
C PRO A 163 14.83 -15.15 10.42
N LEU A 164 14.59 -13.85 10.22
CA LEU A 164 13.83 -13.03 11.16
C LEU A 164 12.39 -13.53 11.41
N PHE A 165 11.79 -14.27 10.48
CA PHE A 165 10.42 -14.78 10.59
C PHE A 165 10.36 -16.30 10.75
N GLN A 166 11.48 -16.95 11.00
CA GLN A 166 11.51 -18.38 11.27
C GLN A 166 11.35 -18.64 12.75
N MET A 167 10.43 -19.53 13.09
CA MET A 167 10.26 -20.08 14.43
C MET A 167 10.72 -21.55 14.42
N GLU A 168 11.44 -21.94 15.43
CA GLU A 168 11.87 -23.33 15.63
C GLU A 168 10.97 -24.01 16.65
N LEU A 169 10.45 -25.20 16.29
CA LEU A 169 9.70 -26.04 17.22
C LEU A 169 10.70 -26.83 18.07
N MET A 170 10.71 -26.57 19.35
CA MET A 170 11.60 -27.22 20.32
C MET A 170 11.08 -28.60 20.73
N PRO A 171 11.96 -29.50 21.24
CA PRO A 171 11.56 -30.84 21.69
C PRO A 171 10.51 -30.87 22.80
N ASP A 172 10.40 -29.83 23.60
CA ASP A 172 9.40 -29.66 24.66
C ASP A 172 8.05 -29.16 24.15
N GLY A 173 7.91 -28.94 22.83
CA GLY A 173 6.70 -28.43 22.20
C GLY A 173 6.55 -26.89 22.23
N SER A 174 7.52 -26.16 22.76
CA SER A 174 7.58 -24.71 22.68
C SER A 174 8.09 -24.25 21.31
N PHE A 175 7.88 -22.96 21.00
CA PHE A 175 8.48 -22.33 19.83
C PHE A 175 9.56 -21.34 20.28
N GLU A 176 10.72 -21.42 19.65
CA GLU A 176 11.80 -20.45 19.82
C GLU A 176 11.89 -19.55 18.61
N TRP A 177 11.97 -18.23 18.86
CA TRP A 177 12.11 -17.21 17.84
C TRP A 177 13.32 -16.34 18.17
N HIS A 178 14.27 -16.28 17.24
CA HIS A 178 15.47 -15.45 17.35
C HIS A 178 15.29 -14.13 16.61
N ALA A 179 15.38 -13.01 17.32
CA ALA A 179 15.26 -11.69 16.76
C ALA A 179 16.35 -10.74 17.28
N PRO A 180 16.80 -9.75 16.51
CA PRO A 180 17.90 -8.84 16.88
C PRO A 180 17.45 -7.68 17.77
N PHE A 181 16.49 -7.90 18.68
CA PHE A 181 15.98 -6.90 19.61
C PHE A 181 15.54 -7.56 20.92
N ASP A 182 15.41 -6.76 21.96
CA ASP A 182 14.96 -7.21 23.27
C ASP A 182 13.51 -7.70 23.21
N SER A 183 13.20 -8.82 23.89
CA SER A 183 11.87 -9.44 23.92
C SER A 183 10.79 -8.50 24.47
N GLU A 184 11.15 -7.56 25.33
CA GLU A 184 10.23 -6.60 25.92
C GLU A 184 10.04 -5.34 25.05
N THR A 185 10.76 -5.22 23.94
CA THR A 185 10.60 -4.07 23.03
C THR A 185 9.25 -4.13 22.33
N PRO A 186 8.37 -3.13 22.50
CA PRO A 186 7.11 -3.09 21.80
C PRO A 186 7.35 -2.84 20.30
N LEU A 187 6.82 -3.70 19.46
CA LEU A 187 6.93 -3.60 18.01
C LEU A 187 5.55 -3.36 17.39
N PRO A 188 5.50 -2.62 16.27
CA PRO A 188 4.24 -2.31 15.59
C PRO A 188 3.77 -3.51 14.74
N TRP A 189 3.29 -4.57 15.37
CA TRP A 189 2.72 -5.72 14.70
C TRP A 189 1.33 -5.43 14.15
N LEU A 190 1.04 -5.99 12.97
CA LEU A 190 -0.29 -5.92 12.38
C LEU A 190 -0.57 -7.13 11.49
N ASP A 191 -1.83 -7.43 11.27
CA ASP A 191 -2.29 -8.31 10.21
C ASP A 191 -2.57 -7.46 8.94
N ALA A 192 -1.68 -7.57 7.95
CA ALA A 192 -1.78 -6.75 6.76
C ALA A 192 -3.02 -7.05 5.89
N GLU A 193 -3.62 -8.23 6.07
CA GLU A 193 -4.79 -8.66 5.30
C GLU A 193 -6.11 -8.23 5.95
N HIS A 194 -6.15 -8.07 7.28
CA HIS A 194 -7.37 -7.74 8.01
C HIS A 194 -7.39 -6.32 8.58
N ASP A 195 -6.24 -5.77 9.02
CA ASP A 195 -6.21 -4.48 9.71
C ASP A 195 -6.07 -3.28 8.76
N VAL A 196 -5.28 -3.42 7.69
CA VAL A 196 -4.92 -2.29 6.83
C VAL A 196 -6.10 -1.73 6.05
N GLY A 197 -6.91 -2.60 5.48
CA GLY A 197 -8.07 -2.18 4.67
C GLY A 197 -9.06 -1.32 5.45
N PRO A 198 -9.56 -1.76 6.61
CA PRO A 198 -10.44 -0.96 7.46
C PRO A 198 -9.83 0.37 7.89
N ALA A 199 -8.53 0.38 8.26
CA ALA A 199 -7.81 1.60 8.66
C ALA A 199 -7.73 2.61 7.50
N LEU A 200 -7.34 2.17 6.31
CA LEU A 200 -7.28 3.02 5.11
C LEU A 200 -8.67 3.56 4.74
N LEU A 201 -9.69 2.73 4.83
CA LEU A 201 -11.07 3.15 4.56
C LEU A 201 -11.53 4.22 5.55
N GLN A 202 -11.13 4.10 6.83
CA GLN A 202 -11.43 5.12 7.83
C GLN A 202 -10.70 6.44 7.54
N ILE A 203 -9.43 6.39 7.11
CA ILE A 203 -8.68 7.57 6.69
C ILE A 203 -9.38 8.26 5.50
N PHE A 204 -9.87 7.51 4.53
CA PHE A 204 -10.65 8.07 3.40
C PHE A 204 -11.98 8.70 3.85
N LYS A 205 -12.67 8.11 4.81
CA LYS A 205 -13.92 8.65 5.38
C LYS A 205 -13.69 9.94 6.15
N ASP A 206 -12.66 9.99 6.97
CA ASP A 206 -12.28 11.20 7.72
C ASP A 206 -11.82 12.33 6.80
N GLY A 207 -11.20 11.97 5.69
CA GLY A 207 -10.78 12.86 4.61
C GLY A 207 -9.49 13.64 4.88
N PRO A 208 -9.01 14.37 3.85
CA PRO A 208 -7.71 15.04 3.91
C PRO A 208 -7.67 16.21 4.90
N LYS A 209 -8.81 16.80 5.28
CA LYS A 209 -8.81 17.86 6.30
C LYS A 209 -8.24 17.40 7.63
N ARG A 210 -8.41 16.11 7.96
CA ARG A 210 -7.87 15.52 9.18
C ARG A 210 -6.46 14.98 8.99
N TRP A 211 -6.17 14.38 7.83
CA TRP A 211 -5.00 13.54 7.66
C TRP A 211 -3.94 14.08 6.69
N HIS A 212 -4.20 15.20 5.97
CA HIS A 212 -3.21 15.75 5.03
C HIS A 212 -1.86 16.03 5.71
N GLY A 213 -0.80 15.53 5.09
CA GLY A 213 0.57 15.69 5.59
C GLY A 213 0.95 14.79 6.77
N HIS A 214 0.01 14.07 7.39
CA HIS A 214 0.29 13.13 8.47
C HIS A 214 1.06 11.90 7.98
N ARG A 215 1.78 11.31 8.95
CA ARG A 215 2.41 9.99 8.86
C ARG A 215 1.75 9.04 9.84
#